data_a32c8fe7058401e5ee4fda211618f67e
#
_entry.id   a32c8fe7058401e5ee4fda211618f67e
#
_cell.length_a   1.000
_cell.length_b   1.000
_cell.length_c   1.000
_cell.angle_alpha   90.00
_cell.angle_beta   90.00
_cell.angle_gamma   90.00
#
_symmetry.space_group_name_H-M   'P 1'
#
loop_
_entity.id
_entity.type
_entity.pdbx_description
1 polymer ?
#
loop_
_entity_poly.entity_id
_entity_poly.type
_entity_poly.pdbx_seq_one_letter_code
_entity_poly.pdbx_strand_id
1 'polypeptide(L)'
;MYFYCEKCKKKYPISSMNYRCECGGMFHLNKAANEETVHDVTIGHMHTDLLSIKIDGIEYLLKTENLLPTGSFKDRGAYTLINEIHHVGIEKIALDSAGNAGASTAAYAAAADIDCTVYVP
;
A
#
# COMPACT_ATOMS: atom_id res chain seq x y z
N MET A 1 -3.76 -16.82 -0.42
CA MET A 1 -3.70 -15.70 0.56
C MET A 1 -4.94 -15.68 1.46
N TYR A 2 -4.83 -15.39 2.77
CA TYR A 2 -5.95 -15.27 3.73
C TYR A 2 -5.52 -14.46 4.96
N PHE A 3 -6.48 -13.87 5.67
CA PHE A 3 -6.24 -13.30 6.98
C PHE A 3 -6.36 -14.35 8.08
N TYR A 4 -5.60 -14.19 9.16
CA TYR A 4 -5.79 -14.97 10.39
C TYR A 4 -5.69 -14.07 11.61
N CYS A 5 -6.47 -14.42 12.63
CA CYS A 5 -6.43 -13.70 13.91
C CYS A 5 -5.19 -14.10 14.71
N GLU A 6 -4.42 -13.12 15.18
CA GLU A 6 -3.24 -13.38 16.02
C GLU A 6 -3.60 -14.07 17.35
N LYS A 7 -4.79 -13.76 17.93
CA LYS A 7 -5.22 -14.23 19.24
C LYS A 7 -5.83 -15.64 19.20
N CYS A 8 -6.84 -15.86 18.34
CA CYS A 8 -7.58 -17.13 18.31
C CYS A 8 -7.27 -18.02 17.09
N LYS A 9 -6.43 -17.57 16.19
CA LYS A 9 -5.99 -18.28 14.97
C LYS A 9 -7.11 -18.55 13.95
N LYS A 10 -8.35 -18.06 14.18
CA LYS A 10 -9.44 -18.17 13.20
C LYS A 10 -9.03 -17.53 11.87
N LYS A 11 -9.30 -18.24 10.77
CA LYS A 11 -8.99 -17.80 9.41
C LYS A 11 -10.18 -17.07 8.79
N TYR A 12 -9.89 -16.11 7.94
CA TYR A 12 -10.86 -15.30 7.20
C TYR A 12 -10.41 -15.18 5.74
N PRO A 13 -11.35 -15.17 4.78
CA PRO A 13 -10.99 -14.95 3.39
C PRO A 13 -10.40 -13.54 3.21
N ILE A 14 -9.57 -13.36 2.18
CA ILE A 14 -8.96 -12.06 1.86
C ILE A 14 -10.01 -10.98 1.55
N SER A 15 -11.17 -11.39 1.02
CA SER A 15 -12.31 -10.51 0.74
C SER A 15 -13.14 -10.13 1.98
N SER A 16 -12.70 -10.54 3.18
CA SER A 16 -13.41 -10.17 4.42
C SER A 16 -13.39 -8.66 4.64
N MET A 17 -14.57 -8.09 4.87
CA MET A 17 -14.74 -6.66 5.23
C MET A 17 -14.58 -6.40 6.73
N ASN A 18 -14.28 -7.42 7.52
CA ASN A 18 -14.07 -7.27 8.96
C ASN A 18 -12.70 -6.62 9.22
N TYR A 19 -12.67 -5.54 9.99
CA TYR A 19 -11.41 -4.89 10.41
C TYR A 19 -10.76 -5.55 11.63
N ARG A 20 -11.51 -6.41 12.36
CA ARG A 20 -11.05 -7.19 13.52
C ARG A 20 -11.76 -8.54 13.59
N CYS A 21 -11.11 -9.48 14.26
CA CYS A 21 -11.72 -10.75 14.61
C CYS A 21 -12.84 -10.58 15.64
N GLU A 22 -13.85 -11.44 15.61
CA GLU A 22 -14.93 -11.51 16.61
C GLU A 22 -14.42 -11.58 18.07
N CYS A 23 -13.23 -12.17 18.29
CA CYS A 23 -12.58 -12.22 19.61
C CYS A 23 -11.83 -10.91 19.97
N GLY A 24 -11.89 -9.86 19.13
CA GLY A 24 -11.20 -8.59 19.30
C GLY A 24 -9.71 -8.60 18.89
N GLY A 25 -9.17 -9.73 18.44
CA GLY A 25 -7.77 -9.82 17.97
C GLY A 25 -7.58 -9.17 16.61
N MET A 26 -6.35 -8.72 16.33
CA MET A 26 -5.97 -8.14 15.04
C MET A 26 -5.73 -9.24 14.00
N PHE A 27 -5.84 -8.84 12.74
CA PHE A 27 -5.56 -9.70 11.61
C PHE A 27 -4.10 -9.60 11.18
N HIS A 28 -3.56 -10.75 10.82
CA HIS A 28 -2.32 -10.88 10.07
C HIS A 28 -2.63 -11.47 8.70
N LEU A 29 -1.93 -10.98 7.70
CA LEU A 29 -1.99 -11.54 6.36
C LEU A 29 -1.08 -12.76 6.28
N ASN A 30 -1.65 -13.90 5.86
CA ASN A 30 -0.87 -15.06 5.44
C ASN A 30 -0.79 -15.06 3.92
N LYS A 31 0.39 -14.69 3.42
CA LYS A 31 0.75 -14.73 2.00
C LYS A 31 1.94 -15.67 1.86
N ALA A 32 1.85 -16.65 0.97
CA ALA A 32 2.98 -17.53 0.71
C ALA A 32 4.14 -16.75 0.07
N ALA A 33 5.38 -17.13 0.35
CA ALA A 33 6.55 -16.43 -0.17
C ALA A 33 6.65 -16.38 -1.70
N ASN A 34 5.97 -17.31 -2.37
CA ASN A 34 5.88 -17.40 -3.84
C ASN A 34 4.59 -16.79 -4.42
N GLU A 35 3.71 -16.26 -3.60
CA GLU A 35 2.54 -15.48 -4.07
C GLU A 35 3.02 -14.05 -4.36
N GLU A 36 3.28 -13.73 -5.61
CA GLU A 36 3.57 -12.36 -6.03
C GLU A 36 2.28 -11.56 -6.20
N THR A 37 2.34 -10.28 -5.86
CA THR A 37 1.26 -9.35 -6.21
C THR A 37 1.31 -9.12 -7.72
N VAL A 38 0.20 -9.34 -8.40
CA VAL A 38 0.06 -8.96 -9.80
C VAL A 38 -0.14 -7.45 -9.86
N HIS A 39 0.66 -6.75 -10.65
CA HIS A 39 0.69 -5.30 -10.72
C HIS A 39 0.13 -4.80 -12.05
N ASP A 40 -1.19 -4.86 -12.22
CA ASP A 40 -1.91 -4.40 -13.41
C ASP A 40 -2.18 -2.90 -13.40
N VAL A 41 -2.32 -2.32 -12.20
CA VAL A 41 -2.59 -0.90 -12.00
C VAL A 41 -1.29 -0.16 -11.77
N THR A 42 -0.99 0.81 -12.60
CA THR A 42 0.19 1.69 -12.45
C THR A 42 -0.13 3.11 -12.94
N ILE A 43 0.51 4.10 -12.32
CA ILE A 43 0.44 5.52 -12.74
C ILE A 43 1.83 6.05 -13.15
N GLY A 44 2.84 5.18 -13.15
CA GLY A 44 4.20 5.55 -13.56
C GLY A 44 5.24 4.54 -13.11
N HIS A 45 6.50 4.92 -13.28
CA HIS A 45 7.63 4.05 -12.94
C HIS A 45 7.88 4.02 -11.43
N MET A 46 8.12 2.82 -10.91
CA MET A 46 8.44 2.57 -9.50
C MET A 46 9.95 2.48 -9.23
N HIS A 47 10.76 2.64 -10.27
CA HIS A 47 12.22 2.68 -10.12
C HIS A 47 12.67 4.12 -9.81
N THR A 48 13.53 4.27 -8.80
CA THR A 48 14.18 5.53 -8.46
C THR A 48 15.67 5.32 -8.26
N ASP A 49 16.46 6.32 -8.62
CA ASP A 49 17.91 6.24 -8.55
C ASP A 49 18.43 6.39 -7.11
N LEU A 50 19.65 5.91 -6.93
CA LEU A 50 20.46 6.15 -5.74
C LEU A 50 21.58 7.12 -6.11
N LEU A 51 21.50 8.36 -5.66
CA LEU A 51 22.48 9.40 -5.94
C LEU A 51 23.52 9.47 -4.84
N SER A 52 24.82 9.46 -5.23
CA SER A 52 25.90 9.78 -4.31
C SER A 52 26.13 11.29 -4.28
N ILE A 53 26.13 11.86 -3.09
CA ILE A 53 26.52 13.25 -2.84
C ILE A 53 27.59 13.31 -1.74
N LYS A 54 28.45 14.32 -1.79
CA LYS A 54 29.49 14.53 -0.77
C LYS A 54 29.26 15.86 -0.05
N ILE A 55 29.08 15.80 1.27
CA ILE A 55 28.94 16.97 2.14
C ILE A 55 30.00 16.88 3.24
N ASP A 56 30.78 17.93 3.41
CA ASP A 56 31.85 18.02 4.42
C ASP A 56 32.82 16.81 4.41
N GLY A 57 33.10 16.31 3.22
CA GLY A 57 33.98 15.14 3.03
C GLY A 57 33.34 13.76 3.25
N ILE A 58 32.09 13.72 3.72
CA ILE A 58 31.32 12.49 3.95
C ILE A 58 30.45 12.20 2.74
N GLU A 59 30.49 10.96 2.27
CA GLU A 59 29.63 10.49 1.18
C GLU A 59 28.27 10.03 1.72
N TYR A 60 27.19 10.53 1.08
CA TYR A 60 25.80 10.16 1.36
C TYR A 60 25.19 9.54 0.11
N LEU A 61 24.39 8.47 0.31
CA LEU A 61 23.59 7.87 -0.74
C LEU A 61 22.14 8.30 -0.55
N LEU A 62 21.59 9.04 -1.50
CA LEU A 62 20.22 9.54 -1.49
C LEU A 62 19.33 8.70 -2.42
N LYS A 63 18.34 8.05 -1.86
CA LYS A 63 17.29 7.39 -2.61
C LYS A 63 16.24 8.42 -3.04
N THR A 64 16.07 8.62 -4.36
CA THR A 64 15.27 9.72 -4.92
C THR A 64 13.77 9.42 -4.95
N GLU A 65 13.18 9.05 -3.80
CA GLU A 65 11.77 8.67 -3.69
C GLU A 65 10.77 9.81 -3.98
N ASN A 66 11.24 11.05 -4.01
CA ASN A 66 10.51 12.22 -4.46
C ASN A 66 10.24 12.25 -5.98
N LEU A 67 10.87 11.34 -6.74
CA LEU A 67 10.65 11.16 -8.18
C LEU A 67 9.61 10.08 -8.49
N LEU A 68 9.04 9.44 -7.48
CA LEU A 68 7.89 8.56 -7.66
C LEU A 68 6.65 9.34 -8.11
N PRO A 69 5.66 8.70 -8.75
CA PRO A 69 4.54 9.37 -9.44
C PRO A 69 3.78 10.42 -8.64
N THR A 70 3.56 10.21 -7.33
CA THR A 70 2.92 11.21 -6.45
C THR A 70 3.92 12.04 -5.64
N GLY A 71 5.20 11.91 -5.90
CA GLY A 71 6.26 12.69 -5.27
C GLY A 71 6.70 12.17 -3.90
N SER A 72 6.35 10.95 -3.52
CA SER A 72 6.74 10.39 -2.24
C SER A 72 6.90 8.87 -2.24
N PHE A 73 7.69 8.35 -1.28
CA PHE A 73 7.87 6.90 -1.08
C PHE A 73 6.56 6.16 -0.71
N LYS A 74 5.48 6.86 -0.39
CA LYS A 74 4.16 6.26 -0.10
C LYS A 74 3.60 5.52 -1.30
N ASP A 75 4.02 5.88 -2.49
CA ASP A 75 3.67 5.19 -3.73
C ASP A 75 4.00 3.70 -3.70
N ARG A 76 5.08 3.31 -3.07
CA ARG A 76 5.45 1.88 -2.96
C ARG A 76 4.40 1.06 -2.25
N GLY A 77 3.88 1.59 -1.13
CA GLY A 77 2.81 0.96 -0.37
C GLY A 77 1.46 1.03 -1.08
N ALA A 78 1.10 2.21 -1.61
CA ALA A 78 -0.16 2.40 -2.33
C ALA A 78 -0.24 1.55 -3.59
N TYR A 79 0.84 1.47 -4.36
CA TYR A 79 0.95 0.62 -5.54
C TYR A 79 0.63 -0.85 -5.22
N THR A 80 1.29 -1.42 -4.21
CA THR A 80 1.03 -2.81 -3.81
C THR A 80 -0.37 -2.99 -3.24
N LEU A 81 -0.79 -2.10 -2.32
CA LEU A 81 -2.09 -2.17 -1.67
C LEU A 81 -3.25 -2.13 -2.68
N ILE A 82 -3.23 -1.17 -3.60
CA ILE A 82 -4.31 -0.99 -4.56
C ILE A 82 -4.38 -2.17 -5.54
N ASN A 83 -3.25 -2.70 -5.99
CA ASN A 83 -3.26 -3.89 -6.83
C ASN A 83 -3.85 -5.10 -6.10
N GLU A 84 -3.52 -5.34 -4.84
CA GLU A 84 -4.13 -6.41 -4.04
C GLU A 84 -5.64 -6.18 -3.85
N ILE A 85 -6.07 -4.95 -3.56
CA ILE A 85 -7.48 -4.57 -3.41
C ILE A 85 -8.25 -4.77 -4.73
N HIS A 86 -7.67 -4.35 -5.85
CA HIS A 86 -8.24 -4.52 -7.18
C HIS A 86 -8.47 -6.00 -7.52
N HIS A 87 -7.48 -6.86 -7.27
CA HIS A 87 -7.59 -8.29 -7.51
C HIS A 87 -8.62 -9.01 -6.64
N VAL A 88 -8.90 -8.50 -5.44
CA VAL A 88 -9.98 -9.04 -4.58
C VAL A 88 -11.36 -8.50 -4.95
N GLY A 89 -11.45 -7.56 -5.90
CA GLY A 89 -12.69 -6.97 -6.37
C GLY A 89 -13.33 -5.99 -5.38
N ILE A 90 -12.51 -5.29 -4.58
CA ILE A 90 -12.99 -4.21 -3.70
C ILE A 90 -13.11 -2.93 -4.52
N GLU A 91 -14.32 -2.38 -4.59
CA GLU A 91 -14.66 -1.21 -5.41
C GLU A 91 -14.63 0.11 -4.62
N LYS A 92 -14.60 0.05 -3.29
CA LYS A 92 -14.63 1.25 -2.42
C LYS A 92 -13.70 1.11 -1.24
N ILE A 93 -12.92 2.16 -0.99
CA ILE A 93 -12.02 2.25 0.16
C ILE A 93 -12.17 3.58 0.87
N ALA A 94 -11.80 3.59 2.14
CA ALA A 94 -11.70 4.81 2.95
C ALA A 94 -10.45 4.77 3.81
N LEU A 95 -9.80 5.91 3.97
CA LEU A 95 -8.65 6.05 4.86
C LEU A 95 -8.63 7.45 5.49
N ASP A 96 -7.98 7.60 6.62
CA ASP A 96 -7.66 8.88 7.23
C ASP A 96 -6.19 9.24 6.93
N SER A 97 -5.98 10.40 6.36
CA SER A 97 -4.62 10.88 6.06
C SER A 97 -4.62 12.37 5.71
N ALA A 98 -3.80 13.15 6.41
CA ALA A 98 -3.53 14.55 6.09
C ALA A 98 -2.33 14.77 5.15
N GLY A 99 -1.80 13.70 4.51
CA GLY A 99 -0.55 13.83 3.76
C GLY A 99 -0.37 12.82 2.64
N ASN A 100 0.89 12.52 2.35
CA ASN A 100 1.30 11.72 1.19
C ASN A 100 0.65 10.33 1.09
N ALA A 101 0.29 9.70 2.21
CA ALA A 101 -0.38 8.40 2.17
C ALA A 101 -1.77 8.51 1.52
N GLY A 102 -2.56 9.54 1.91
CA GLY A 102 -3.86 9.82 1.29
C GLY A 102 -3.73 10.16 -0.18
N ALA A 103 -2.81 11.07 -0.53
CA ALA A 103 -2.58 11.48 -1.91
C ALA A 103 -2.17 10.30 -2.80
N SER A 104 -1.23 9.48 -2.35
CA SER A 104 -0.76 8.32 -3.09
C SER A 104 -1.88 7.27 -3.24
N THR A 105 -2.56 6.91 -2.14
CA THR A 105 -3.65 5.93 -2.20
C THR A 105 -4.78 6.38 -3.13
N ALA A 106 -5.18 7.65 -3.08
CA ALA A 106 -6.22 8.19 -3.95
C ALA A 106 -5.82 8.15 -5.44
N ALA A 107 -4.56 8.47 -5.75
CA ALA A 107 -4.06 8.44 -7.13
C ALA A 107 -4.08 7.02 -7.72
N TYR A 108 -3.60 6.03 -6.97
CA TYR A 108 -3.62 4.64 -7.42
C TYR A 108 -5.04 4.05 -7.44
N ALA A 109 -5.90 4.41 -6.49
CA ALA A 109 -7.31 4.01 -6.48
C ALA A 109 -8.06 4.55 -7.72
N ALA A 110 -7.82 5.80 -8.10
CA ALA A 110 -8.38 6.38 -9.31
C ALA A 110 -7.92 5.63 -10.58
N ALA A 111 -6.66 5.21 -10.64
CA ALA A 111 -6.14 4.41 -11.75
C ALA A 111 -6.74 2.99 -11.82
N ALA A 112 -7.23 2.48 -10.69
CA ALA A 112 -7.88 1.18 -10.58
C ALA A 112 -9.41 1.24 -10.71
N ASP A 113 -9.99 2.42 -10.94
CA ASP A 113 -11.45 2.67 -10.91
C ASP A 113 -12.10 2.29 -9.57
N ILE A 114 -11.37 2.53 -8.46
CA ILE A 114 -11.82 2.28 -7.09
C ILE A 114 -12.23 3.60 -6.43
N ASP A 115 -13.46 3.68 -5.92
CA ASP A 115 -13.93 4.81 -5.13
C ASP A 115 -13.08 4.97 -3.87
N CYS A 116 -12.42 6.13 -3.71
CA CYS A 116 -11.55 6.40 -2.57
C CYS A 116 -12.00 7.63 -1.80
N THR A 117 -12.34 7.45 -0.53
CA THR A 117 -12.65 8.56 0.39
C THR A 117 -11.47 8.78 1.34
N VAL A 118 -10.88 9.98 1.30
CA VAL A 118 -9.82 10.38 2.23
C VAL A 118 -10.39 11.34 3.25
N TYR A 119 -10.39 10.94 4.53
CA TYR A 119 -10.75 11.81 5.63
C TYR A 119 -9.52 12.61 6.07
N VAL A 120 -9.67 13.90 6.13
CA VAL A 120 -8.63 14.84 6.57
C VAL A 120 -9.10 15.57 7.83
N PRO A 121 -8.19 15.92 8.78
CA PRO A 121 -8.54 16.69 9.99
C PRO A 121 -8.97 18.12 9.68
#